data_93457f2efc9cc00d0e94dcbc3a55882f
#
_entry.id   93457f2efc9cc00d0e94dcbc3a55882f
#
_cell.length_a   1.000
_cell.length_b   1.000
_cell.length_c   1.000
_cell.angle_alpha   90.00
_cell.angle_beta   90.00
_cell.angle_gamma   90.00
#
_symmetry.space_group_name_H-M   'P 1'
#
loop_
_entity.id
_entity.type
_entity.pdbx_description
1 polymer ?
#
loop_
_entity_poly.entity_id
_entity_poly.type
_entity_poly.pdbx_seq_one_letter_code
_entity_poly.pdbx_strand_id
1 'polypeptide(L)'
;YGDVMQGFVDNPNTIPKPVFTTKRSSKMLVVDEAEFAYDFLRAFGNKETTIKKLHAGQSNSSDIQNGVLQRNYIHIAVCDQDSVHQTLSALRENKATEKAKAKFILATDGLNLQAEDLISGETISSEFSKFAEHFGFFLPLAGISTIREIKDNPIDVRATGRLNKLYIELLKENPDWATEERRQDMNHFMARLIFCFFAEDTEIFQPSGIFTQTIEQMSERDSSNTHEVISTLFHAMNVDHSARDTTKLPVWAKKFPYVNGGLFSGSTEVPKFSKIARTYLLHAGELNWQKINPDIFGSMIQAVTNDDERGSLGMHYTSVPNI
;
A
#
# COMPACT_ATOMS: atom_id res chain seq x y z
N TYR A 1 21.09 -14.29 -22.28
CA TYR A 1 20.81 -13.25 -21.27
C TYR A 1 21.06 -11.84 -21.81
N GLY A 2 22.11 -11.61 -22.65
CA GLY A 2 22.30 -10.35 -23.37
C GLY A 2 21.16 -10.03 -24.33
N ASP A 3 20.65 -11.02 -25.04
CA ASP A 3 19.57 -10.88 -26.02
C ASP A 3 18.22 -10.52 -25.38
N VAL A 4 17.94 -10.96 -24.15
CA VAL A 4 16.70 -10.62 -23.43
C VAL A 4 16.71 -9.15 -23.01
N MET A 5 17.88 -8.62 -22.63
CA MET A 5 18.00 -7.20 -22.27
C MET A 5 18.05 -6.30 -23.50
N GLN A 6 18.60 -6.78 -24.64
CA GLN A 6 18.56 -6.06 -25.91
C GLN A 6 17.12 -5.93 -26.43
N GLY A 7 16.30 -6.99 -26.35
CA GLY A 7 14.88 -6.93 -26.71
C GLY A 7 14.06 -5.96 -25.84
N PHE A 8 14.52 -5.64 -24.62
CA PHE A 8 13.92 -4.69 -23.72
C PHE A 8 14.10 -3.23 -24.20
N VAL A 9 15.26 -2.93 -24.81
CA VAL A 9 15.57 -1.62 -25.37
C VAL A 9 14.87 -1.38 -26.71
N ASP A 10 14.70 -2.45 -27.50
CA ASP A 10 14.18 -2.37 -28.87
C ASP A 10 12.65 -2.42 -28.95
N ASN A 11 11.96 -2.97 -27.93
CA ASN A 11 10.50 -3.00 -27.89
C ASN A 11 9.95 -3.08 -26.45
N PRO A 12 9.64 -1.94 -25.83
CA PRO A 12 9.13 -1.89 -24.45
C PRO A 12 7.77 -2.60 -24.23
N ASN A 13 7.06 -2.96 -25.31
CA ASN A 13 5.81 -3.72 -25.24
C ASN A 13 6.01 -5.24 -25.18
N THR A 14 7.23 -5.73 -25.32
CA THR A 14 7.58 -7.16 -25.19
C THR A 14 8.39 -7.44 -23.93
N ILE A 15 7.90 -6.98 -22.78
CA ILE A 15 8.51 -7.32 -21.49
C ILE A 15 8.37 -8.81 -21.25
N PRO A 16 9.47 -9.59 -21.17
CA PRO A 16 9.35 -11.00 -20.82
C PRO A 16 8.81 -11.10 -19.39
N LYS A 17 7.69 -11.80 -19.23
CA LYS A 17 7.14 -12.05 -17.90
C LYS A 17 8.18 -12.82 -17.07
N PRO A 18 8.48 -12.40 -15.85
CA PRO A 18 9.40 -13.13 -14.99
C PRO A 18 8.85 -14.55 -14.75
N VAL A 19 9.70 -15.55 -14.96
CA VAL A 19 9.40 -16.95 -14.65
C VAL A 19 10.02 -17.26 -13.30
N PHE A 20 9.17 -17.49 -12.31
CA PHE A 20 9.61 -17.88 -10.97
C PHE A 20 9.58 -19.40 -10.82
N THR A 21 10.54 -19.94 -10.08
CA THR A 21 10.56 -21.35 -9.74
C THR A 21 9.35 -21.68 -8.86
N THR A 22 8.50 -22.60 -9.33
CA THR A 22 7.29 -23.00 -8.60
C THR A 22 7.33 -24.52 -8.39
N LYS A 23 7.06 -24.96 -7.17
CA LYS A 23 6.85 -26.36 -6.86
C LYS A 23 5.42 -26.75 -7.28
N ARG A 24 5.29 -27.78 -8.09
CA ARG A 24 3.98 -28.35 -8.45
C ARG A 24 3.47 -29.18 -7.27
N SER A 25 2.61 -28.61 -6.45
CA SER A 25 1.68 -29.37 -5.61
C SER A 25 0.32 -29.37 -6.31
N SER A 26 -0.30 -30.54 -6.40
CA SER A 26 -1.52 -30.81 -7.16
C SER A 26 -2.52 -29.64 -7.19
N LYS A 27 -2.56 -28.89 -8.30
CA LYS A 27 -3.49 -27.81 -8.66
C LYS A 27 -3.15 -26.36 -8.30
N MET A 28 -2.13 -26.04 -7.49
CA MET A 28 -1.74 -24.66 -7.22
C MET A 28 -0.26 -24.43 -7.51
N LEU A 29 0.06 -23.33 -8.19
CA LEU A 29 1.43 -22.83 -8.32
C LEU A 29 1.87 -22.34 -6.93
N VAL A 30 2.71 -23.13 -6.26
CA VAL A 30 3.28 -22.73 -4.95
C VAL A 30 4.66 -22.16 -5.21
N VAL A 31 4.88 -20.96 -4.70
CA VAL A 31 6.20 -20.31 -4.72
C VAL A 31 7.20 -21.18 -3.96
N ASP A 32 8.38 -21.42 -4.51
CA ASP A 32 9.47 -21.98 -3.73
C ASP A 32 10.04 -20.87 -2.83
N GLU A 33 9.66 -20.89 -1.56
CA GLU A 33 10.04 -19.88 -0.58
C GLU A 33 11.56 -19.70 -0.48
N ALA A 34 12.31 -20.78 -0.65
CA ALA A 34 13.78 -20.74 -0.57
C ALA A 34 14.41 -20.10 -1.81
N GLU A 35 13.76 -20.18 -2.98
CA GLU A 35 14.33 -19.75 -4.26
C GLU A 35 13.75 -18.41 -4.76
N PHE A 36 12.58 -17.99 -4.27
CA PHE A 36 11.88 -16.82 -4.77
C PHE A 36 12.76 -15.56 -4.83
N ALA A 37 13.47 -15.24 -3.74
CA ALA A 37 14.31 -14.05 -3.69
C ALA A 37 15.44 -14.09 -4.73
N TYR A 38 16.02 -15.24 -4.96
CA TYR A 38 17.11 -15.42 -5.93
C TYR A 38 16.59 -15.40 -7.37
N ASP A 39 15.43 -15.98 -7.63
CA ASP A 39 14.75 -15.89 -8.93
C ASP A 39 14.34 -14.45 -9.26
N PHE A 40 13.85 -13.71 -8.25
CA PHE A 40 13.58 -12.29 -8.39
C PHE A 40 14.85 -11.52 -8.80
N LEU A 41 15.94 -11.70 -8.07
CA LEU A 41 17.20 -11.03 -8.37
C LEU A 41 17.72 -11.39 -9.77
N ARG A 42 17.55 -12.63 -10.19
CA ARG A 42 17.93 -13.11 -11.53
C ARG A 42 17.07 -12.44 -12.62
N ALA A 43 15.76 -12.34 -12.40
CA ALA A 43 14.83 -11.68 -13.31
C ALA A 43 15.16 -10.20 -13.54
N PHE A 44 15.69 -9.51 -12.50
CA PHE A 44 16.11 -8.12 -12.58
C PHE A 44 17.61 -7.94 -12.92
N GLY A 45 18.22 -8.93 -13.57
CA GLY A 45 19.55 -8.80 -14.20
C GLY A 45 20.75 -8.94 -13.26
N ASN A 46 20.56 -9.45 -12.05
CA ASN A 46 21.68 -9.72 -11.16
C ASN A 46 22.56 -10.86 -11.69
N LYS A 47 23.88 -10.70 -11.56
CA LYS A 47 24.84 -11.70 -12.01
C LYS A 47 24.76 -12.98 -11.16
N GLU A 48 24.83 -14.16 -11.80
CA GLU A 48 24.82 -15.45 -11.10
C GLU A 48 25.90 -15.57 -10.01
N THR A 49 27.04 -14.92 -10.18
CA THR A 49 28.10 -14.88 -9.16
C THR A 49 27.67 -14.15 -7.89
N THR A 50 26.86 -13.09 -8.03
CA THR A 50 26.28 -12.35 -6.90
C THR A 50 25.20 -13.18 -6.22
N ILE A 51 24.33 -13.79 -7.00
CA ILE A 51 23.23 -14.66 -6.51
C ILE A 51 23.80 -15.84 -5.72
N LYS A 52 24.83 -16.52 -6.24
CA LYS A 52 25.50 -17.62 -5.54
C LYS A 52 26.11 -17.20 -4.21
N LYS A 53 26.71 -16.01 -4.11
CA LYS A 53 27.25 -15.48 -2.84
C LYS A 53 26.14 -15.15 -1.83
N LEU A 54 25.02 -14.60 -2.29
CA LEU A 54 23.84 -14.35 -1.45
C LEU A 54 23.26 -15.66 -0.93
N HIS A 55 23.09 -16.64 -1.81
CA HIS A 55 22.55 -17.96 -1.47
C HIS A 55 23.45 -18.73 -0.48
N ALA A 56 24.75 -18.59 -0.63
CA ALA A 56 25.74 -19.18 0.31
C ALA A 56 25.86 -18.40 1.63
N GLY A 57 25.07 -17.33 1.84
CA GLY A 57 25.13 -16.50 3.04
C GLY A 57 26.34 -15.56 3.14
N GLN A 58 27.24 -15.56 2.15
CA GLN A 58 28.50 -14.79 2.21
C GLN A 58 28.28 -13.28 2.09
N SER A 59 27.21 -12.84 1.43
CA SER A 59 26.88 -11.43 1.20
C SER A 59 25.44 -11.08 1.59
N ASN A 60 24.67 -12.02 2.12
CA ASN A 60 23.35 -11.76 2.68
C ASN A 60 23.51 -11.13 4.07
N SER A 61 23.05 -9.90 4.23
CA SER A 61 23.11 -9.15 5.49
C SER A 61 21.74 -9.08 6.19
N SER A 62 20.77 -9.87 5.74
CA SER A 62 19.44 -9.93 6.38
C SER A 62 19.54 -10.60 7.74
N ASP A 63 18.90 -10.02 8.73
CA ASP A 63 18.64 -10.59 10.06
C ASP A 63 17.17 -11.02 10.23
N ILE A 64 16.38 -10.88 9.16
CA ILE A 64 14.99 -11.35 9.10
C ILE A 64 14.98 -12.79 8.61
N GLN A 65 14.15 -13.61 9.25
CA GLN A 65 13.97 -15.01 8.85
C GLN A 65 13.49 -15.10 7.39
N ASN A 66 14.07 -16.01 6.62
CA ASN A 66 13.82 -16.16 5.17
C ASN A 66 14.06 -14.86 4.38
N GLY A 67 14.89 -13.95 4.92
CA GLY A 67 15.22 -12.67 4.31
C GLY A 67 16.48 -12.73 3.45
N VAL A 68 16.46 -12.03 2.32
CA VAL A 68 17.60 -11.82 1.43
C VAL A 68 17.83 -10.34 1.22
N LEU A 69 18.93 -9.83 1.74
CA LEU A 69 19.30 -8.41 1.66
C LEU A 69 20.52 -8.22 0.77
N GLN A 70 20.29 -7.63 -0.39
CA GLN A 70 21.34 -7.19 -1.28
C GLN A 70 21.61 -5.69 -1.11
N ARG A 71 22.83 -5.35 -0.75
CA ARG A 71 23.25 -3.96 -0.54
C ARG A 71 23.01 -3.07 -1.77
N ASN A 72 22.52 -1.84 -1.55
CA ASN A 72 22.18 -0.83 -2.55
C ASN A 72 21.12 -1.30 -3.56
N TYR A 73 20.36 -2.32 -3.23
CA TYR A 73 19.44 -2.94 -4.16
C TYR A 73 18.06 -3.20 -3.52
N ILE A 74 17.85 -4.34 -2.88
CA ILE A 74 16.56 -4.73 -2.33
C ILE A 74 16.70 -5.61 -1.09
N HIS A 75 15.74 -5.54 -0.17
CA HIS A 75 15.53 -6.47 0.92
C HIS A 75 14.23 -7.23 0.69
N ILE A 76 14.31 -8.53 0.50
CA ILE A 76 13.18 -9.43 0.22
C ILE A 76 12.99 -10.35 1.43
N ALA A 77 11.75 -10.61 1.84
CA ALA A 77 11.44 -11.66 2.79
C ALA A 77 10.22 -12.46 2.34
N VAL A 78 10.30 -13.78 2.49
CA VAL A 78 9.16 -14.68 2.38
C VAL A 78 8.68 -15.00 3.78
N CYS A 79 7.39 -14.84 4.03
CA CYS A 79 6.78 -14.91 5.35
C CYS A 79 5.62 -15.91 5.39
N ASP A 80 5.19 -16.19 6.61
CA ASP A 80 4.01 -17.02 6.84
C ASP A 80 2.74 -16.39 6.24
N GLN A 81 1.75 -17.22 5.96
CA GLN A 81 0.47 -16.78 5.40
C GLN A 81 -0.14 -15.67 6.26
N ASP A 82 -0.72 -14.69 5.58
CA ASP A 82 -1.37 -13.50 6.18
C ASP A 82 -0.44 -12.58 7.02
N SER A 83 0.89 -12.73 6.89
CA SER A 83 1.88 -11.92 7.62
C SER A 83 2.61 -10.89 6.73
N VAL A 84 2.19 -10.73 5.47
CA VAL A 84 2.90 -9.92 4.46
C VAL A 84 3.03 -8.45 4.90
N HIS A 85 1.95 -7.85 5.41
CA HIS A 85 1.98 -6.46 5.85
C HIS A 85 2.94 -6.23 7.03
N GLN A 86 2.88 -7.09 8.05
CA GLN A 86 3.76 -7.01 9.22
C GLN A 86 5.22 -7.22 8.83
N THR A 87 5.47 -8.16 7.91
CA THR A 87 6.82 -8.42 7.39
C THR A 87 7.35 -7.23 6.59
N LEU A 88 6.52 -6.59 5.76
CA LEU A 88 6.94 -5.39 5.02
C LEU A 88 7.28 -4.24 5.99
N SER A 89 6.47 -4.03 7.03
CA SER A 89 6.75 -3.03 8.07
C SER A 89 8.06 -3.35 8.82
N ALA A 90 8.27 -4.63 9.17
CA ALA A 90 9.53 -5.07 9.79
C ALA A 90 10.74 -4.83 8.88
N LEU A 91 10.63 -5.08 7.57
CA LEU A 91 11.68 -4.78 6.58
C LEU A 91 11.98 -3.27 6.51
N ARG A 92 10.95 -2.41 6.58
CA ARG A 92 11.09 -0.95 6.53
C ARG A 92 11.82 -0.41 7.76
N GLU A 93 11.46 -0.88 8.95
CA GLU A 93 12.05 -0.43 10.22
C GLU A 93 13.40 -1.09 10.54
N ASN A 94 13.81 -2.07 9.74
CA ASN A 94 15.00 -2.84 10.00
C ASN A 94 16.27 -2.05 9.77
N LYS A 95 17.14 -1.99 10.79
CA LYS A 95 18.42 -1.29 10.72
C LYS A 95 19.37 -1.85 9.66
N ALA A 96 19.28 -3.15 9.33
CA ALA A 96 20.09 -3.75 8.26
C ALA A 96 19.64 -3.23 6.89
N THR A 97 18.34 -3.02 6.65
CA THR A 97 17.80 -2.41 5.44
C THR A 97 18.38 -1.01 5.22
N GLU A 98 18.35 -0.17 6.25
CA GLU A 98 18.88 1.19 6.22
C GLU A 98 20.40 1.19 5.99
N LYS A 99 21.15 0.41 6.78
CA LYS A 99 22.63 0.28 6.67
C LYS A 99 23.08 -0.24 5.32
N ALA A 100 22.31 -1.15 4.73
CA ALA A 100 22.57 -1.68 3.39
C ALA A 100 22.15 -0.70 2.28
N LYS A 101 21.45 0.39 2.61
CA LYS A 101 20.88 1.36 1.64
C LYS A 101 20.03 0.65 0.58
N ALA A 102 19.17 -0.28 1.00
CA ALA A 102 18.22 -0.93 0.10
C ALA A 102 17.33 0.14 -0.55
N LYS A 103 17.06 0.01 -1.84
CA LYS A 103 16.17 0.91 -2.58
C LYS A 103 14.72 0.45 -2.52
N PHE A 104 14.52 -0.85 -2.42
CA PHE A 104 13.22 -1.50 -2.35
C PHE A 104 13.15 -2.47 -1.19
N ILE A 105 11.95 -2.68 -0.69
CA ILE A 105 11.60 -3.79 0.19
C ILE A 105 10.45 -4.58 -0.43
N LEU A 106 10.43 -5.89 -0.23
CA LEU A 106 9.41 -6.79 -0.76
C LEU A 106 9.12 -7.89 0.24
N ALA A 107 7.85 -8.12 0.54
CA ALA A 107 7.37 -9.21 1.36
C ALA A 107 6.31 -10.03 0.59
N THR A 108 6.32 -11.34 0.74
CA THR A 108 5.32 -12.25 0.16
C THR A 108 5.12 -13.48 1.01
N ASP A 109 3.89 -13.99 1.04
CA ASP A 109 3.50 -15.29 1.61
C ASP A 109 3.21 -16.34 0.51
N GLY A 110 3.56 -16.03 -0.75
CA GLY A 110 3.27 -16.86 -1.90
C GLY A 110 1.86 -16.73 -2.46
N LEU A 111 0.93 -16.11 -1.74
CA LEU A 111 -0.43 -15.80 -2.19
C LEU A 111 -0.60 -14.31 -2.46
N ASN A 112 -0.03 -13.49 -1.61
CA ASN A 112 -0.05 -12.04 -1.69
C ASN A 112 1.37 -11.51 -1.73
N LEU A 113 1.52 -10.31 -2.28
CA LEU A 113 2.80 -9.60 -2.37
C LEU A 113 2.59 -8.14 -2.04
N GLN A 114 3.51 -7.59 -1.27
CA GLN A 114 3.61 -6.16 -1.02
C GLN A 114 5.04 -5.70 -1.21
N ALA A 115 5.22 -4.53 -1.78
CA ALA A 115 6.54 -3.94 -1.93
C ALA A 115 6.49 -2.41 -1.81
N GLU A 116 7.63 -1.83 -1.48
CA GLU A 116 7.82 -0.38 -1.39
C GLU A 116 9.14 0.03 -2.03
N ASP A 117 9.11 1.09 -2.81
CA ASP A 117 10.28 1.85 -3.23
C ASP A 117 10.63 2.84 -2.12
N LEU A 118 11.72 2.61 -1.42
CA LEU A 118 12.15 3.43 -0.28
C LEU A 118 12.63 4.84 -0.70
N ILE A 119 12.89 5.07 -1.99
CA ILE A 119 13.29 6.38 -2.52
C ILE A 119 12.06 7.23 -2.81
N SER A 120 11.12 6.71 -3.61
CA SER A 120 9.89 7.42 -3.95
C SER A 120 8.81 7.29 -2.86
N GLY A 121 8.84 6.20 -2.07
CA GLY A 121 7.81 5.80 -1.11
C GLY A 121 6.53 5.28 -1.77
N GLU A 122 6.57 4.97 -3.07
CA GLU A 122 5.49 4.26 -3.73
C GLU A 122 5.38 2.83 -3.20
N THR A 123 4.15 2.35 -3.06
CA THR A 123 3.86 0.99 -2.60
C THR A 123 3.01 0.25 -3.61
N ILE A 124 3.19 -1.07 -3.68
CA ILE A 124 2.26 -1.96 -4.37
C ILE A 124 1.77 -3.05 -3.43
N SER A 125 0.52 -3.48 -3.64
CA SER A 125 -0.07 -4.67 -3.04
C SER A 125 -0.83 -5.42 -4.12
N SER A 126 -0.62 -6.72 -4.22
CA SER A 126 -1.21 -7.55 -5.28
C SER A 126 -1.31 -9.00 -4.85
N GLU A 127 -2.24 -9.75 -5.45
CA GLU A 127 -2.13 -11.20 -5.46
C GLU A 127 -0.83 -11.61 -6.14
N PHE A 128 -0.14 -12.60 -5.61
CA PHE A 128 1.11 -13.09 -6.18
C PHE A 128 0.94 -13.56 -7.64
N SER A 129 -0.20 -14.13 -7.99
CA SER A 129 -0.56 -14.55 -9.35
C SER A 129 -0.52 -13.41 -10.38
N LYS A 130 -0.75 -12.17 -9.92
CA LYS A 130 -0.75 -10.95 -10.74
C LYS A 130 0.57 -10.17 -10.67
N PHE A 131 1.59 -10.70 -9.99
CA PHE A 131 2.87 -10.02 -9.81
C PHE A 131 3.49 -9.54 -11.12
N ALA A 132 3.35 -10.32 -12.19
CA ALA A 132 3.86 -9.96 -13.53
C ALA A 132 3.26 -8.64 -14.08
N GLU A 133 2.07 -8.23 -13.63
CA GLU A 133 1.44 -6.97 -14.04
C GLU A 133 2.10 -5.75 -13.37
N HIS A 134 2.78 -5.97 -12.23
CA HIS A 134 3.48 -4.96 -11.45
C HIS A 134 4.99 -4.90 -11.69
N PHE A 135 5.49 -5.64 -12.70
CA PHE A 135 6.93 -5.68 -13.01
C PHE A 135 7.51 -4.28 -13.25
N GLY A 136 6.73 -3.37 -13.85
CA GLY A 136 7.12 -1.99 -14.10
C GLY A 136 7.53 -1.20 -12.85
N PHE A 137 6.99 -1.56 -11.68
CA PHE A 137 7.33 -0.94 -10.40
C PHE A 137 8.82 -1.13 -10.03
N PHE A 138 9.41 -2.26 -10.42
CA PHE A 138 10.79 -2.61 -10.10
C PHE A 138 11.80 -2.27 -11.21
N LEU A 139 11.40 -1.62 -12.31
CA LEU A 139 12.31 -1.24 -13.41
C LEU A 139 13.54 -0.42 -12.95
N PRO A 140 13.45 0.44 -11.90
CA PRO A 140 14.65 1.12 -11.39
C PRO A 140 15.74 0.16 -10.89
N LEU A 141 15.40 -1.07 -10.49
CA LEU A 141 16.38 -2.10 -10.12
C LEU A 141 17.18 -2.58 -11.35
N ALA A 142 16.57 -2.60 -12.53
CA ALA A 142 17.24 -2.94 -13.79
C ALA A 142 18.00 -1.73 -14.41
N GLY A 143 18.05 -0.59 -13.71
CA GLY A 143 18.69 0.64 -14.22
C GLY A 143 17.83 1.42 -15.20
N ILE A 144 16.57 1.04 -15.36
CA ILE A 144 15.60 1.75 -16.22
C ILE A 144 14.83 2.72 -15.32
N SER A 145 15.26 4.00 -15.32
CA SER A 145 14.53 5.05 -14.61
C SER A 145 13.53 5.72 -15.55
N THR A 146 12.26 5.60 -15.23
CA THR A 146 11.29 6.58 -15.75
C THR A 146 11.54 7.88 -15.00
N ILE A 147 12.14 8.86 -15.67
CA ILE A 147 12.36 10.19 -15.09
C ILE A 147 10.98 10.82 -14.92
N ARG A 148 10.43 10.75 -13.71
CA ARG A 148 9.37 11.65 -13.26
C ARG A 148 10.08 12.84 -12.62
N GLU A 149 10.10 13.99 -13.27
CA GLU A 149 10.39 15.26 -12.60
C GLU A 149 9.25 15.51 -11.60
N ILE A 150 9.46 15.11 -10.35
CA ILE A 150 8.54 15.42 -9.26
C ILE A 150 8.89 16.85 -8.84
N LYS A 151 8.18 17.85 -9.38
CA LYS A 151 8.23 19.24 -8.90
C LYS A 151 7.43 19.45 -7.61
N ASP A 152 6.55 18.52 -7.27
CA ASP A 152 5.65 18.60 -6.13
C ASP A 152 6.29 18.01 -4.87
N ASN A 153 5.73 18.36 -3.70
CA ASN A 153 6.19 17.81 -2.42
C ASN A 153 6.08 16.26 -2.48
N PRO A 154 7.19 15.53 -2.32
CA PRO A 154 7.18 14.07 -2.48
C PRO A 154 6.20 13.35 -1.54
N ILE A 155 5.90 13.92 -0.37
CA ILE A 155 4.98 13.31 0.59
C ILE A 155 3.52 13.46 0.11
N ASP A 156 3.17 14.57 -0.53
CA ASP A 156 1.84 14.80 -1.08
C ASP A 156 1.55 13.85 -2.24
N VAL A 157 2.55 13.64 -3.11
CA VAL A 157 2.46 12.67 -4.22
C VAL A 157 2.26 11.24 -3.70
N ARG A 158 2.97 10.85 -2.62
CA ARG A 158 2.78 9.54 -1.98
C ARG A 158 1.39 9.38 -1.41
N ALA A 159 0.90 10.39 -0.70
CA ALA A 159 -0.44 10.34 -0.10
C ALA A 159 -1.51 10.20 -1.16
N THR A 160 -1.47 11.05 -2.21
CA THR A 160 -2.39 10.95 -3.35
C THR A 160 -2.32 9.59 -4.03
N GLY A 161 -1.11 9.07 -4.27
CA GLY A 161 -0.92 7.77 -4.90
C GLY A 161 -1.52 6.61 -4.07
N ARG A 162 -1.32 6.62 -2.74
CA ARG A 162 -1.86 5.58 -1.84
C ARG A 162 -3.39 5.68 -1.74
N LEU A 163 -3.93 6.89 -1.61
CA LEU A 163 -5.38 7.10 -1.57
C LEU A 163 -6.07 6.73 -2.88
N ASN A 164 -5.47 7.03 -4.02
CA ASN A 164 -6.01 6.63 -5.33
C ASN A 164 -6.02 5.11 -5.50
N LYS A 165 -4.96 4.42 -5.08
CA LYS A 165 -4.92 2.95 -5.11
C LYS A 165 -6.00 2.36 -4.21
N LEU A 166 -6.18 2.90 -2.99
CA LEU A 166 -7.27 2.51 -2.10
C LEU A 166 -8.63 2.71 -2.75
N TYR A 167 -8.87 3.88 -3.31
CA TYR A 167 -10.14 4.23 -3.97
C TYR A 167 -10.48 3.26 -5.10
N ILE A 168 -9.52 2.98 -5.99
CA ILE A 168 -9.71 2.06 -7.11
C ILE A 168 -10.04 0.65 -6.62
N GLU A 169 -9.35 0.16 -5.59
CA GLU A 169 -9.61 -1.18 -5.03
C GLU A 169 -10.97 -1.25 -4.33
N LEU A 170 -11.42 -0.18 -3.68
CA LEU A 170 -12.76 -0.10 -3.10
C LEU A 170 -13.85 -0.15 -4.16
N LEU A 171 -13.69 0.56 -5.29
CA LEU A 171 -14.67 0.52 -6.37
C LEU A 171 -14.72 -0.84 -7.08
N LYS A 172 -13.59 -1.57 -7.16
CA LYS A 172 -13.58 -2.94 -7.69
C LYS A 172 -14.41 -3.90 -6.84
N GLU A 173 -14.29 -3.77 -5.51
CA GLU A 173 -15.01 -4.61 -4.55
C GLU A 173 -16.49 -4.20 -4.42
N ASN A 174 -16.80 -2.91 -4.66
CA ASN A 174 -18.14 -2.34 -4.51
C ASN A 174 -18.58 -1.61 -5.80
N PRO A 175 -18.95 -2.33 -6.87
CA PRO A 175 -19.32 -1.69 -8.14
C PRO A 175 -20.54 -0.75 -8.04
N ASP A 176 -21.43 -0.99 -7.08
CA ASP A 176 -22.59 -0.14 -6.78
C ASP A 176 -22.18 1.26 -6.29
N TRP A 177 -21.02 1.39 -5.62
CA TRP A 177 -20.49 2.68 -5.18
C TRP A 177 -19.86 3.51 -6.32
N ALA A 178 -19.66 2.91 -7.49
CA ALA A 178 -19.19 3.61 -8.69
C ALA A 178 -20.29 4.38 -9.42
N THR A 179 -21.56 4.17 -9.07
CA THR A 179 -22.67 4.85 -9.71
C THR A 179 -22.69 6.35 -9.37
N GLU A 180 -23.33 7.15 -10.22
CA GLU A 180 -23.43 8.59 -10.01
C GLU A 180 -24.17 8.94 -8.71
N GLU A 181 -25.19 8.15 -8.36
CA GLU A 181 -25.98 8.33 -7.14
C GLU A 181 -25.15 8.10 -5.87
N ARG A 182 -24.20 7.15 -5.90
CA ARG A 182 -23.38 6.78 -4.74
C ARG A 182 -22.00 7.45 -4.70
N ARG A 183 -21.65 8.21 -5.73
CA ARG A 183 -20.35 8.92 -5.79
C ARG A 183 -20.16 9.87 -4.62
N GLN A 184 -21.24 10.57 -4.21
CA GLN A 184 -21.19 11.45 -3.04
C GLN A 184 -20.92 10.67 -1.74
N ASP A 185 -21.48 9.47 -1.59
CA ASP A 185 -21.24 8.61 -0.43
C ASP A 185 -19.76 8.17 -0.37
N MET A 186 -19.19 7.78 -1.51
CA MET A 186 -17.78 7.41 -1.60
C MET A 186 -16.85 8.60 -1.26
N ASN A 187 -17.15 9.78 -1.79
CA ASN A 187 -16.39 10.99 -1.49
C ASN A 187 -16.46 11.34 0.00
N HIS A 188 -17.64 11.20 0.60
CA HIS A 188 -17.84 11.43 2.03
C HIS A 188 -17.08 10.40 2.88
N PHE A 189 -17.09 9.14 2.47
CA PHE A 189 -16.31 8.10 3.11
C PHE A 189 -14.80 8.41 3.06
N MET A 190 -14.27 8.79 1.89
CA MET A 190 -12.86 9.16 1.74
C MET A 190 -12.51 10.40 2.57
N ALA A 191 -13.42 11.38 2.65
CA ALA A 191 -13.24 12.56 3.51
C ALA A 191 -13.06 12.19 4.98
N ARG A 192 -13.89 11.27 5.48
CA ARG A 192 -13.80 10.76 6.86
C ARG A 192 -12.48 10.05 7.12
N LEU A 193 -12.02 9.22 6.18
CA LEU A 193 -10.73 8.53 6.30
C LEU A 193 -9.57 9.53 6.40
N ILE A 194 -9.52 10.50 5.49
CA ILE A 194 -8.46 11.50 5.46
C ILE A 194 -8.47 12.33 6.74
N PHE A 195 -9.66 12.73 7.21
CA PHE A 195 -9.78 13.40 8.51
C PHE A 195 -9.20 12.55 9.64
N CYS A 196 -9.50 11.24 9.69
CA CYS A 196 -8.99 10.36 10.73
C CYS A 196 -7.47 10.23 10.69
N PHE A 197 -6.85 10.16 9.51
CA PHE A 197 -5.40 10.14 9.36
C PHE A 197 -4.75 11.44 9.84
N PHE A 198 -5.32 12.60 9.49
CA PHE A 198 -4.85 13.87 10.03
C PHE A 198 -5.06 13.95 11.55
N ALA A 199 -6.20 13.52 12.05
CA ALA A 199 -6.55 13.60 13.46
C ALA A 199 -5.63 12.74 14.35
N GLU A 200 -5.21 11.55 13.87
CA GLU A 200 -4.30 10.70 14.64
C GLU A 200 -2.87 11.22 14.70
N ASP A 201 -2.44 12.02 13.71
CA ASP A 201 -1.10 12.59 13.66
C ASP A 201 -1.01 14.01 14.25
N THR A 202 -2.14 14.71 14.40
CA THR A 202 -2.20 16.10 14.88
C THR A 202 -2.71 16.23 16.32
N GLU A 203 -2.59 15.20 17.13
CA GLU A 203 -2.98 15.16 18.55
C GLU A 203 -4.48 15.30 18.83
N ILE A 204 -5.33 15.34 17.80
CA ILE A 204 -6.79 15.32 17.96
C ILE A 204 -7.23 13.96 18.51
N PHE A 205 -6.61 12.89 18.02
CA PHE A 205 -6.76 11.54 18.59
C PHE A 205 -5.53 11.19 19.43
N GLN A 206 -5.75 10.53 20.57
CA GLN A 206 -4.68 10.12 21.47
C GLN A 206 -4.80 8.60 21.78
N PRO A 207 -3.70 7.84 21.75
CA PRO A 207 -2.34 8.24 21.29
C PRO A 207 -2.24 8.40 19.76
N SER A 208 -1.15 8.98 19.27
CA SER A 208 -0.86 9.07 17.83
C SER A 208 -0.93 7.70 17.15
N GLY A 209 -1.47 7.65 15.91
CA GLY A 209 -1.63 6.42 15.16
C GLY A 209 -2.78 5.52 15.63
N ILE A 210 -3.62 5.97 16.57
CA ILE A 210 -4.66 5.15 17.20
C ILE A 210 -5.69 4.63 16.19
N PHE A 211 -6.02 5.42 15.15
CA PHE A 211 -7.03 5.03 14.15
C PHE A 211 -6.52 3.87 13.30
N THR A 212 -5.35 4.04 12.71
CA THR A 212 -4.70 3.02 11.87
C THR A 212 -4.41 1.74 12.66
N GLN A 213 -3.84 1.87 13.86
CA GLN A 213 -3.56 0.72 14.74
C GLN A 213 -4.85 0.00 15.19
N THR A 214 -5.94 0.72 15.48
CA THR A 214 -7.20 0.09 15.85
C THR A 214 -7.78 -0.71 14.70
N ILE A 215 -7.74 -0.19 13.47
CA ILE A 215 -8.19 -0.95 12.30
C ILE A 215 -7.32 -2.19 12.11
N GLU A 216 -6.00 -2.06 12.19
CA GLU A 216 -5.08 -3.20 12.04
C GLU A 216 -5.37 -4.31 13.06
N GLN A 217 -5.59 -3.95 14.34
CA GLN A 217 -5.78 -4.91 15.44
C GLN A 217 -7.18 -5.50 15.50
N MET A 218 -8.23 -4.75 15.14
CA MET A 218 -9.63 -5.16 15.30
C MET A 218 -10.21 -5.75 14.02
N SER A 219 -9.63 -5.48 12.85
CA SER A 219 -10.08 -6.09 11.62
C SER A 219 -9.35 -7.39 11.31
N GLU A 220 -10.10 -8.37 10.79
CA GLU A 220 -9.56 -9.66 10.37
C GLU A 220 -8.55 -9.47 9.22
N ARG A 221 -7.52 -10.30 9.18
CA ARG A 221 -6.46 -10.24 8.16
C ARG A 221 -6.98 -10.51 6.74
N ASP A 222 -8.08 -11.25 6.63
CA ASP A 222 -8.77 -11.49 5.36
C ASP A 222 -9.66 -10.31 4.94
N SER A 223 -9.74 -9.26 5.76
CA SER A 223 -10.55 -8.04 5.63
C SER A 223 -12.06 -8.23 5.76
N SER A 224 -12.56 -9.42 6.10
CA SER A 224 -13.99 -9.74 6.12
C SER A 224 -14.84 -8.79 6.97
N ASN A 225 -14.30 -8.23 8.05
CA ASN A 225 -14.98 -7.31 8.96
C ASN A 225 -14.42 -5.88 8.95
N THR A 226 -13.50 -5.52 8.05
CA THR A 226 -12.85 -4.19 8.03
C THR A 226 -13.87 -3.06 7.95
N HIS A 227 -14.90 -3.21 7.11
CA HIS A 227 -15.97 -2.23 6.95
C HIS A 227 -16.79 -2.05 8.24
N GLU A 228 -17.03 -3.11 9.00
CA GLU A 228 -17.74 -3.06 10.28
C GLU A 228 -16.94 -2.32 11.36
N VAL A 229 -15.63 -2.58 11.42
CA VAL A 229 -14.70 -1.88 12.33
C VAL A 229 -14.71 -0.39 12.05
N ILE A 230 -14.54 0.02 10.78
CA ILE A 230 -14.53 1.43 10.40
C ILE A 230 -15.91 2.09 10.65
N SER A 231 -17.01 1.42 10.31
CA SER A 231 -18.37 1.90 10.59
C SER A 231 -18.59 2.13 12.10
N THR A 232 -18.08 1.21 12.93
CA THR A 232 -18.16 1.35 14.40
C THR A 232 -17.35 2.55 14.90
N LEU A 233 -16.16 2.80 14.33
CA LEU A 233 -15.35 4.00 14.65
C LEU A 233 -16.07 5.29 14.24
N PHE A 234 -16.62 5.35 13.04
CA PHE A 234 -17.39 6.50 12.58
C PHE A 234 -18.62 6.75 13.44
N HIS A 235 -19.33 5.69 13.82
CA HIS A 235 -20.43 5.80 14.76
C HIS A 235 -19.97 6.35 16.11
N ALA A 236 -18.86 5.84 16.67
CA ALA A 236 -18.32 6.34 17.94
C ALA A 236 -17.96 7.83 17.90
N MET A 237 -17.40 8.29 16.77
CA MET A 237 -17.08 9.72 16.57
C MET A 237 -18.33 10.60 16.37
N ASN A 238 -19.47 10.02 16.00
CA ASN A 238 -20.74 10.73 15.88
C ASN A 238 -21.55 10.78 17.19
N VAL A 239 -21.19 9.96 18.19
CA VAL A 239 -21.93 9.91 19.48
C VAL A 239 -21.45 11.02 20.39
N ASP A 240 -22.35 11.97 20.67
CA ASP A 240 -22.10 13.06 21.64
C ASP A 240 -21.75 12.54 23.04
N HIS A 241 -20.98 13.32 23.78
CA HIS A 241 -20.51 12.97 25.13
C HIS A 241 -21.67 12.59 26.06
N SER A 242 -22.81 13.27 25.97
CA SER A 242 -24.00 13.03 26.80
C SER A 242 -24.67 11.66 26.52
N ALA A 243 -24.53 11.14 25.31
CA ALA A 243 -25.12 9.89 24.88
C ALA A 243 -24.17 8.68 25.00
N ARG A 244 -22.90 8.89 25.28
CA ARG A 244 -21.87 7.81 25.27
C ARG A 244 -22.10 6.71 26.28
N ASP A 245 -22.60 7.05 27.45
CA ASP A 245 -22.85 6.07 28.52
C ASP A 245 -24.03 5.14 28.21
N THR A 246 -24.99 5.65 27.43
CA THR A 246 -26.19 4.90 27.02
C THR A 246 -25.99 4.15 25.71
N THR A 247 -25.00 4.52 24.91
CA THR A 247 -24.71 3.89 23.62
C THR A 247 -23.81 2.66 23.80
N LYS A 248 -24.24 1.53 23.23
CA LYS A 248 -23.48 0.26 23.31
C LYS A 248 -22.26 0.29 22.34
N LEU A 249 -21.24 1.08 22.68
CA LEU A 249 -19.98 1.11 21.94
C LEU A 249 -18.99 0.07 22.51
N PRO A 250 -18.25 -0.64 21.66
CA PRO A 250 -17.13 -1.48 22.10
C PRO A 250 -16.07 -0.64 22.86
N VAL A 251 -15.37 -1.28 23.80
CA VAL A 251 -14.36 -0.61 24.64
C VAL A 251 -13.28 0.08 23.78
N TRP A 252 -12.84 -0.58 22.69
CA TRP A 252 -11.83 -0.04 21.80
C TRP A 252 -12.33 1.19 21.02
N ALA A 253 -13.62 1.26 20.65
CA ALA A 253 -14.20 2.40 19.94
C ALA A 253 -14.47 3.60 20.88
N LYS A 254 -14.70 3.37 22.19
CA LYS A 254 -14.91 4.44 23.19
C LYS A 254 -13.69 5.35 23.36
N LYS A 255 -12.51 4.92 22.93
CA LYS A 255 -11.28 5.74 22.98
C LYS A 255 -11.30 6.93 22.03
N PHE A 256 -12.12 6.88 20.98
CA PHE A 256 -12.21 7.96 20.00
C PHE A 256 -13.10 9.08 20.48
N PRO A 257 -12.72 10.36 20.30
CA PRO A 257 -13.51 11.49 20.76
C PRO A 257 -14.78 11.67 19.91
N TYR A 258 -15.74 12.40 20.44
CA TYR A 258 -16.82 12.94 19.63
C TYR A 258 -16.27 14.03 18.71
N VAL A 259 -16.58 13.94 17.42
CA VAL A 259 -16.19 14.92 16.42
C VAL A 259 -17.41 15.76 16.05
N ASN A 260 -17.47 16.97 16.58
CA ASN A 260 -18.51 17.93 16.27
C ASN A 260 -18.33 18.48 14.83
N GLY A 261 -19.41 18.88 14.16
CA GLY A 261 -19.35 19.53 12.86
C GLY A 261 -19.95 18.76 11.69
N GLY A 262 -20.63 17.65 11.96
CA GLY A 262 -21.45 16.96 10.96
C GLY A 262 -20.70 16.00 10.01
N LEU A 263 -19.35 15.95 10.04
CA LEU A 263 -18.58 15.05 9.16
C LEU A 263 -18.99 13.58 9.34
N PHE A 264 -19.25 13.16 10.57
CA PHE A 264 -19.64 11.78 10.90
C PHE A 264 -21.17 11.61 11.03
N SER A 265 -21.95 12.68 10.81
CA SER A 265 -23.43 12.60 10.84
C SER A 265 -23.98 11.87 9.60
N GLY A 266 -25.22 11.40 9.70
CA GLY A 266 -25.89 10.68 8.61
C GLY A 266 -25.50 9.22 8.53
N SER A 267 -25.41 8.68 7.31
CA SER A 267 -25.09 7.28 7.09
C SER A 267 -23.68 6.94 7.57
N THR A 268 -23.55 5.87 8.34
CA THR A 268 -22.28 5.26 8.74
C THR A 268 -21.91 4.07 7.84
N GLU A 269 -22.54 3.98 6.67
CA GLU A 269 -22.24 2.94 5.70
C GLU A 269 -20.80 3.06 5.21
N VAL A 270 -20.12 1.94 5.12
CA VAL A 270 -18.72 1.83 4.72
C VAL A 270 -18.63 0.77 3.63
N PRO A 271 -17.92 1.03 2.52
CA PRO A 271 -17.76 0.03 1.48
C PRO A 271 -17.00 -1.19 2.02
N LYS A 272 -17.26 -2.37 1.46
CA LYS A 272 -16.52 -3.58 1.77
C LYS A 272 -15.07 -3.45 1.32
N PHE A 273 -14.19 -4.12 2.04
CA PHE A 273 -12.76 -4.11 1.76
C PHE A 273 -12.30 -5.46 1.25
N SER A 274 -11.55 -5.48 0.16
CA SER A 274 -10.67 -6.58 -0.18
C SER A 274 -9.40 -6.56 0.71
N LYS A 275 -8.65 -7.65 0.76
CA LYS A 275 -7.32 -7.67 1.43
C LYS A 275 -6.40 -6.57 0.90
N ILE A 276 -6.43 -6.32 -0.40
CA ILE A 276 -5.63 -5.30 -1.08
C ILE A 276 -6.06 -3.90 -0.66
N ALA A 277 -7.38 -3.63 -0.62
CA ALA A 277 -7.92 -2.36 -0.16
C ALA A 277 -7.54 -2.09 1.31
N ARG A 278 -7.66 -3.10 2.19
CA ARG A 278 -7.23 -3.00 3.59
C ARG A 278 -5.74 -2.65 3.69
N THR A 279 -4.91 -3.28 2.88
CA THR A 279 -3.46 -3.00 2.85
C THR A 279 -3.19 -1.54 2.44
N TYR A 280 -3.84 -1.04 1.39
CA TYR A 280 -3.65 0.37 0.98
C TYR A 280 -4.18 1.35 2.02
N LEU A 281 -5.24 1.00 2.76
CA LEU A 281 -5.71 1.80 3.90
C LEU A 281 -4.61 1.93 4.97
N LEU A 282 -4.02 0.81 5.39
CA LEU A 282 -2.95 0.80 6.39
C LEU A 282 -1.71 1.54 5.90
N HIS A 283 -1.28 1.32 4.65
CA HIS A 283 -0.18 2.08 4.05
C HIS A 283 -0.46 3.59 3.99
N ALA A 284 -1.71 4.01 3.78
CA ALA A 284 -2.06 5.42 3.82
C ALA A 284 -1.94 5.99 5.24
N GLY A 285 -2.39 5.23 6.26
CA GLY A 285 -2.28 5.62 7.67
C GLY A 285 -0.84 5.68 8.20
N GLU A 286 0.11 4.95 7.61
CA GLU A 286 1.54 4.99 7.97
C GLU A 286 2.27 6.26 7.51
N LEU A 287 1.64 7.11 6.70
CA LEU A 287 2.25 8.39 6.29
C LEU A 287 2.24 9.40 7.44
N ASN A 288 3.19 10.32 7.44
CA ASN A 288 3.17 11.44 8.38
C ASN A 288 2.24 12.54 7.85
N TRP A 289 0.98 12.52 8.29
CA TRP A 289 -0.06 13.44 7.83
C TRP A 289 0.14 14.88 8.29
N GLN A 290 0.94 15.15 9.34
CA GLN A 290 1.33 16.52 9.71
C GLN A 290 2.11 17.24 8.61
N LYS A 291 2.80 16.50 7.74
CA LYS A 291 3.61 17.06 6.65
C LYS A 291 2.88 17.11 5.31
N ILE A 292 1.67 16.57 5.23
CA ILE A 292 0.86 16.53 4.02
C ILE A 292 0.02 17.81 3.94
N ASN A 293 -0.01 18.43 2.74
CA ASN A 293 -0.85 19.61 2.51
C ASN A 293 -2.35 19.23 2.60
N PRO A 294 -3.15 19.86 3.46
CA PRO A 294 -4.59 19.60 3.54
C PRO A 294 -5.35 19.76 2.22
N ASP A 295 -4.86 20.58 1.29
CA ASP A 295 -5.47 20.81 -0.02
C ASP A 295 -5.45 19.56 -0.93
N ILE A 296 -4.65 18.55 -0.58
CA ILE A 296 -4.59 17.27 -1.30
C ILE A 296 -5.95 16.60 -1.41
N PHE A 297 -6.81 16.80 -0.43
CA PHE A 297 -8.17 16.27 -0.39
C PHE A 297 -9.02 16.82 -1.55
N GLY A 298 -9.00 18.14 -1.77
CA GLY A 298 -9.72 18.77 -2.87
C GLY A 298 -9.25 18.27 -4.23
N SER A 299 -7.94 18.16 -4.41
CA SER A 299 -7.32 17.65 -5.63
C SER A 299 -7.66 16.19 -5.90
N MET A 300 -7.71 15.37 -4.86
CA MET A 300 -8.06 13.96 -4.98
C MET A 300 -9.54 13.78 -5.35
N ILE A 301 -10.46 14.52 -4.73
CA ILE A 301 -11.88 14.48 -5.10
C ILE A 301 -12.08 14.91 -6.55
N GLN A 302 -11.39 15.97 -6.99
CA GLN A 302 -11.45 16.41 -8.39
C GLN A 302 -10.93 15.35 -9.36
N ALA A 303 -9.80 14.71 -9.05
CA ALA A 303 -9.23 13.65 -9.88
C ALA A 303 -10.17 12.43 -10.04
N VAL A 304 -11.00 12.19 -9.03
CA VAL A 304 -11.95 11.08 -8.99
C VAL A 304 -13.28 11.44 -9.68
N THR A 305 -13.66 12.72 -9.70
CA THR A 305 -14.92 13.17 -10.30
C THR A 305 -14.86 13.34 -11.82
N ASN A 306 -13.69 13.48 -12.42
CA ASN A 306 -13.53 13.64 -13.86
C ASN A 306 -13.41 12.28 -14.57
N ASP A 307 -14.56 11.61 -14.81
CA ASP A 307 -14.64 10.28 -15.43
C ASP A 307 -14.11 10.20 -16.87
N ASP A 308 -14.05 11.31 -17.60
CA ASP A 308 -13.59 11.35 -19.00
C ASP A 308 -12.07 11.24 -19.15
N GLU A 309 -11.30 11.36 -18.07
CA GLU A 309 -9.83 11.34 -18.08
C GLU A 309 -9.22 10.03 -17.60
N ARG A 310 -10.01 8.98 -17.30
CA ARG A 310 -9.51 7.66 -16.86
C ARG A 310 -8.53 7.00 -17.83
N GLY A 311 -8.56 7.38 -19.09
CA GLY A 311 -7.59 6.88 -20.10
C GLY A 311 -6.26 7.64 -20.14
N SER A 312 -6.17 8.81 -19.54
CA SER A 312 -5.03 9.70 -19.59
C SER A 312 -4.40 10.01 -18.23
N LEU A 313 -4.81 9.33 -17.15
CA LEU A 313 -4.25 9.47 -15.80
C LEU A 313 -2.81 8.94 -15.68
N GLY A 314 -1.96 9.39 -16.59
CA GLY A 314 -0.61 9.77 -16.26
C GLY A 314 -0.71 11.03 -15.41
N MET A 315 -0.89 10.83 -14.12
CA MET A 315 -1.17 11.83 -13.10
C MET A 315 -0.40 13.13 -13.29
N HIS A 316 -1.03 14.11 -13.92
CA HIS A 316 -0.61 15.50 -13.83
C HIS A 316 -1.41 16.14 -12.69
N TYR A 317 -0.89 16.01 -11.49
CA TYR A 317 -1.31 16.82 -10.36
C TYR A 317 -0.83 18.24 -10.59
N THR A 318 -1.75 19.18 -10.69
CA THR A 318 -1.42 20.62 -10.71
C THR A 318 -1.43 21.11 -9.26
N SER A 319 -0.26 21.41 -8.70
CA SER A 319 -0.14 21.99 -7.37
C SER A 319 -0.63 23.45 -7.35
N VAL A 320 -1.07 23.90 -6.20
CA VAL A 320 -1.63 25.24 -5.88
C VAL A 320 -0.83 26.48 -6.34
N PRO A 321 0.41 26.47 -6.79
CA PRO A 321 1.07 27.67 -7.30
C PRO A 321 0.54 28.20 -8.64
N ASN A 322 -0.45 27.57 -9.25
CA ASN A 322 -0.96 27.97 -10.58
C ASN A 322 -2.39 28.51 -10.58
N ILE A 323 -2.87 29.06 -9.44
CA ILE A 323 -4.08 29.90 -9.37
C ILE A 323 -3.68 31.36 -9.30
#